data_54e42f03dceac0b78d5edac2b1a8233a
#
_entry.id   54e42f03dceac0b78d5edac2b1a8233a
#
_cell.length_a   1.000
_cell.length_b   1.000
_cell.length_c   1.000
_cell.angle_alpha   90.00
_cell.angle_beta   90.00
_cell.angle_gamma   90.00
#
_symmetry.space_group_name_H-M   'P 1'
#
loop_
_entity.id
_entity.type
_entity.pdbx_description
1 polymer ?
#
loop_
_entity_poly.entity_id
_entity_poly.type
_entity_poly.pdbx_seq_one_letter_code
_entity_poly.pdbx_strand_id
1 'polypeptide(L)'
;MLSNKLASVKAFINFKTIEKIVKATNLNVQVGGGIRDEERIKRYLDLGVSRVILGSVALKDPEFTAKMAGIYRVVVGIDAKDGYVAVQGWGEVSNIKAVDLAKKFADVGVEAVICTDINKDGMLGGVNVDFSLQIARSSKLETIASGGVSDINDILALKETKEIAGVIVGKAYYEGRLDLKDAFKQVG
;
A
#
# COMPACT_ATOMS: atom_id res chain seq x y z
N MET A 1 1.32 -6.86 7.46
CA MET A 1 0.76 -6.15 6.30
C MET A 1 0.26 -7.17 5.28
N LEU A 2 -1.04 -7.21 4.99
CA LEU A 2 -1.64 -8.12 4.01
C LEU A 2 -1.92 -7.33 2.74
N SER A 3 -0.97 -7.31 1.81
CA SER A 3 -1.17 -6.75 0.49
C SER A 3 -1.92 -7.75 -0.40
N ASN A 4 -2.89 -7.27 -1.12
CA ASN A 4 -3.90 -8.05 -1.79
C ASN A 4 -3.50 -8.57 -3.18
N LYS A 5 -3.00 -9.79 -3.29
CA LYS A 5 -3.25 -10.62 -4.49
C LYS A 5 -4.55 -11.43 -4.40
N LEU A 6 -5.31 -11.31 -3.31
CA LEU A 6 -6.61 -11.98 -3.10
C LEU A 6 -7.83 -11.15 -3.57
N ALA A 7 -7.62 -10.02 -4.22
CA ALA A 7 -8.68 -9.08 -4.62
C ALA A 7 -9.62 -9.57 -5.75
N SER A 8 -9.38 -10.73 -6.34
CA SER A 8 -10.28 -11.28 -7.38
C SER A 8 -11.34 -12.25 -6.86
N VAL A 9 -11.31 -12.59 -5.59
CA VAL A 9 -12.31 -13.49 -4.97
C VAL A 9 -13.42 -12.65 -4.37
N LYS A 10 -14.68 -12.99 -4.74
CA LYS A 10 -15.92 -12.30 -4.35
C LYS A 10 -15.89 -11.70 -2.95
N ALA A 11 -16.19 -10.42 -2.86
CA ALA A 11 -16.03 -9.53 -1.70
C ALA A 11 -16.56 -10.01 -0.33
N PHE A 12 -17.36 -11.06 -0.29
CA PHE A 12 -17.92 -11.62 0.95
C PHE A 12 -17.02 -12.65 1.65
N ILE A 13 -16.06 -13.25 0.96
CA ILE A 13 -15.23 -14.34 1.51
C ILE A 13 -14.15 -13.80 2.43
N ASN A 14 -13.67 -12.57 2.19
CA ASN A 14 -12.53 -12.01 2.89
C ASN A 14 -12.84 -11.49 4.30
N PHE A 15 -14.07 -11.02 4.59
CA PHE A 15 -14.41 -10.45 5.90
C PHE A 15 -14.15 -11.42 7.05
N LYS A 16 -14.64 -12.68 6.94
CA LYS A 16 -14.43 -13.70 7.98
C LYS A 16 -12.95 -14.05 8.18
N THR A 17 -12.19 -14.09 7.10
CA THR A 17 -10.76 -14.39 7.18
C THR A 17 -10.00 -13.23 7.83
N ILE A 18 -10.32 -12.00 7.45
CA ILE A 18 -9.73 -10.78 8.04
C ILE A 18 -10.07 -10.70 9.53
N GLU A 19 -11.33 -10.92 9.89
CA GLU A 19 -11.77 -10.95 11.29
C GLU A 19 -10.97 -11.97 12.11
N LYS A 20 -10.76 -13.19 11.58
CA LYS A 20 -9.95 -14.20 12.25
C LYS A 20 -8.52 -13.75 12.47
N ILE A 21 -7.90 -13.11 11.47
CA ILE A 21 -6.53 -12.61 11.57
C ILE A 21 -6.44 -11.52 12.63
N VAL A 22 -7.35 -10.54 12.58
CA VAL A 22 -7.39 -9.44 13.54
C VAL A 22 -7.55 -9.96 14.97
N LYS A 23 -8.46 -10.93 15.19
CA LYS A 23 -8.71 -11.52 16.52
C LYS A 23 -7.60 -12.45 17.02
N ALA A 24 -6.86 -13.08 16.11
CA ALA A 24 -5.85 -14.07 16.46
C ALA A 24 -4.44 -13.46 16.62
N THR A 25 -4.26 -12.20 16.28
CA THR A 25 -2.92 -11.56 16.29
C THR A 25 -2.99 -10.15 16.90
N ASN A 26 -1.85 -9.65 17.38
CA ASN A 26 -1.70 -8.26 17.82
C ASN A 26 -1.14 -7.37 16.68
N LEU A 27 -1.32 -7.77 15.42
CA LEU A 27 -0.81 -7.02 14.26
C LEU A 27 -1.72 -5.82 13.93
N ASN A 28 -1.10 -4.72 13.54
CA ASN A 28 -1.81 -3.61 12.91
C ASN A 28 -2.16 -3.99 11.47
N VAL A 29 -3.39 -4.48 11.26
CA VAL A 29 -3.84 -4.97 9.95
C VAL A 29 -4.29 -3.82 9.07
N GLN A 30 -3.79 -3.76 7.85
CA GLN A 30 -4.30 -2.87 6.80
C GLN A 30 -4.97 -3.70 5.71
N VAL A 31 -6.10 -3.22 5.20
CA VAL A 31 -6.86 -3.91 4.16
C VAL A 31 -7.15 -2.98 3.00
N GLY A 32 -6.89 -3.46 1.79
CA GLY A 32 -7.25 -2.79 0.54
C GLY A 32 -7.83 -3.76 -0.47
N GLY A 33 -8.38 -3.23 -1.55
CA GLY A 33 -8.93 -3.98 -2.64
C GLY A 33 -10.46 -3.89 -2.73
N GLY A 34 -10.93 -3.20 -3.78
CA GLY A 34 -12.35 -3.05 -4.08
C GLY A 34 -13.17 -2.24 -3.09
N ILE A 35 -12.54 -1.45 -2.21
CA ILE A 35 -13.22 -0.52 -1.30
C ILE A 35 -13.60 0.72 -2.11
N ARG A 36 -14.91 1.01 -2.21
CA ARG A 36 -15.44 2.06 -3.08
C ARG A 36 -16.54 2.90 -2.43
N ASP A 37 -16.93 2.57 -1.20
CA ASP A 37 -18.01 3.21 -0.47
C ASP A 37 -17.69 3.27 1.03
N GLU A 38 -18.36 4.17 1.73
CA GLU A 38 -18.17 4.42 3.15
C GLU A 38 -18.60 3.23 4.02
N GLU A 39 -19.67 2.53 3.63
CA GLU A 39 -20.17 1.36 4.36
C GLU A 39 -19.08 0.28 4.46
N ARG A 40 -18.37 0.02 3.36
CA ARG A 40 -17.29 -0.95 3.35
C ARG A 40 -16.07 -0.51 4.16
N ILE A 41 -15.72 0.79 4.14
CA ILE A 41 -14.67 1.36 5.00
C ILE A 41 -15.03 1.07 6.46
N LYS A 42 -16.20 1.52 6.88
CA LYS A 42 -16.69 1.35 8.25
C LYS A 42 -16.71 -0.11 8.67
N ARG A 43 -17.22 -0.98 7.82
CA ARG A 43 -17.29 -2.42 8.10
C ARG A 43 -15.93 -3.07 8.36
N TYR A 44 -14.87 -2.67 7.64
CA TYR A 44 -13.52 -3.16 7.91
C TYR A 44 -12.97 -2.62 9.23
N LEU A 45 -13.18 -1.33 9.51
CA LEU A 45 -12.73 -0.72 10.75
C LEU A 45 -13.46 -1.32 11.97
N ASP A 46 -14.76 -1.59 11.86
CA ASP A 46 -15.56 -2.25 12.91
C ASP A 46 -15.07 -3.69 13.22
N LEU A 47 -14.41 -4.36 12.26
CA LEU A 47 -13.73 -5.65 12.51
C LEU A 47 -12.40 -5.50 13.26
N GLY A 48 -11.92 -4.29 13.52
CA GLY A 48 -10.64 -4.02 14.16
C GLY A 48 -9.46 -3.88 13.18
N VAL A 49 -9.71 -3.70 11.88
CA VAL A 49 -8.69 -3.31 10.92
C VAL A 49 -8.17 -1.92 11.28
N SER A 50 -6.84 -1.76 11.33
CA SER A 50 -6.22 -0.51 11.80
C SER A 50 -6.42 0.65 10.83
N ARG A 51 -6.39 0.39 9.51
CA ARG A 51 -6.64 1.38 8.45
C ARG A 51 -6.98 0.70 7.13
N VAL A 52 -7.68 1.41 6.26
CA VAL A 52 -8.09 0.91 4.94
C VAL A 52 -7.26 1.54 3.83
N ILE A 53 -7.04 0.78 2.76
CA ILE A 53 -6.28 1.23 1.60
C ILE A 53 -7.25 1.47 0.45
N LEU A 54 -7.34 2.72 -0.01
CA LEU A 54 -8.11 3.13 -1.17
C LEU A 54 -7.18 3.22 -2.38
N GLY A 55 -7.41 2.38 -3.39
CA GLY A 55 -6.62 2.34 -4.63
C GLY A 55 -7.37 3.02 -5.78
N SER A 56 -8.03 2.25 -6.64
CA SER A 56 -8.69 2.76 -7.85
C SER A 56 -9.73 3.87 -7.61
N VAL A 57 -10.35 3.90 -6.44
CA VAL A 57 -11.30 4.98 -6.08
C VAL A 57 -10.55 6.30 -5.83
N ALA A 58 -9.34 6.26 -5.31
CA ALA A 58 -8.53 7.46 -5.09
C ALA A 58 -8.21 8.20 -6.40
N LEU A 59 -8.07 7.47 -7.50
CA LEU A 59 -7.91 8.06 -8.83
C LEU A 59 -9.24 8.54 -9.42
N LYS A 60 -10.31 7.72 -9.29
CA LYS A 60 -11.60 7.98 -9.93
C LYS A 60 -12.41 9.06 -9.23
N ASP A 61 -12.33 9.11 -7.90
CA ASP A 61 -13.05 10.04 -7.04
C ASP A 61 -12.15 10.52 -5.90
N PRO A 62 -11.21 11.45 -6.19
CA PRO A 62 -10.31 12.00 -5.18
C PRO A 62 -11.05 12.75 -4.06
N GLU A 63 -12.19 13.37 -4.37
CA GLU A 63 -13.00 14.12 -3.39
C GLU A 63 -13.62 13.18 -2.37
N PHE A 64 -14.19 12.07 -2.81
CA PHE A 64 -14.66 11.02 -1.92
C PHE A 64 -13.51 10.51 -1.03
N THR A 65 -12.35 10.27 -1.62
CA THR A 65 -11.18 9.78 -0.87
C THR A 65 -10.73 10.78 0.21
N ALA A 66 -10.64 12.06 -0.13
CA ALA A 66 -10.31 13.13 0.81
C ALA A 66 -11.36 13.25 1.93
N LYS A 67 -12.66 13.20 1.58
CA LYS A 67 -13.75 13.19 2.57
C LYS A 67 -13.63 12.00 3.52
N MET A 68 -13.37 10.81 3.02
CA MET A 68 -13.21 9.61 3.86
C MET A 68 -11.97 9.69 4.75
N ALA A 69 -10.87 10.25 4.25
CA ALA A 69 -9.65 10.44 5.03
C ALA A 69 -9.81 11.45 6.18
N GLY A 70 -10.71 12.43 6.03
CA GLY A 70 -11.07 13.35 7.12
C GLY A 70 -11.90 12.73 8.25
N ILE A 71 -12.44 11.51 8.05
CA ILE A 71 -13.31 10.81 9.01
C ILE A 71 -12.66 9.51 9.51
N TYR A 72 -11.99 8.80 8.64
CA TYR A 72 -11.48 7.45 8.86
C TYR A 72 -9.97 7.37 8.62
N ARG A 73 -9.34 6.33 9.16
CA ARG A 73 -7.92 6.06 8.93
C ARG A 73 -7.71 5.46 7.53
N VAL A 74 -7.36 6.33 6.59
CA VAL A 74 -7.21 6.01 5.17
C VAL A 74 -5.76 6.07 4.73
N VAL A 75 -5.36 5.08 3.95
CA VAL A 75 -4.12 5.03 3.18
C VAL A 75 -4.48 5.02 1.71
N VAL A 76 -3.74 5.73 0.87
CA VAL A 76 -3.92 5.69 -0.58
C VAL A 76 -2.94 4.70 -1.20
N GLY A 77 -3.45 3.79 -2.03
CA GLY A 77 -2.63 2.88 -2.83
C GLY A 77 -2.47 3.41 -4.25
N ILE A 78 -1.22 3.61 -4.68
CA ILE A 78 -0.86 4.05 -6.03
C ILE A 78 0.01 2.98 -6.68
N ASP A 79 -0.57 2.23 -7.59
CA ASP A 79 0.15 1.30 -8.45
C ASP A 79 0.58 2.06 -9.71
N ALA A 80 1.86 2.02 -10.07
CA ALA A 80 2.39 2.77 -11.20
C ALA A 80 3.26 1.92 -12.12
N LYS A 81 3.20 2.24 -13.41
CA LYS A 81 4.09 1.74 -14.44
C LYS A 81 4.77 2.94 -15.11
N ASP A 82 6.10 2.91 -15.12
CA ASP A 82 6.90 3.99 -15.73
C ASP A 82 6.51 5.40 -15.22
N GLY A 83 6.15 5.49 -13.94
CA GLY A 83 5.72 6.73 -13.28
C GLY A 83 4.26 7.14 -13.49
N TYR A 84 3.47 6.40 -14.28
CA TYR A 84 2.05 6.66 -14.52
C TYR A 84 1.16 5.67 -13.76
N VAL A 85 0.03 6.16 -13.26
CA VAL A 85 -0.89 5.36 -12.45
C VAL A 85 -1.51 4.24 -13.28
N ALA A 86 -1.39 3.00 -12.78
CA ALA A 86 -2.04 1.83 -13.34
C ALA A 86 -3.42 1.60 -12.71
N VAL A 87 -4.37 1.17 -13.52
CA VAL A 87 -5.76 0.95 -13.15
C VAL A 87 -6.24 -0.43 -13.57
N GLN A 88 -7.46 -0.81 -13.16
CA GLN A 88 -8.12 -2.05 -13.56
C GLN A 88 -7.29 -3.32 -13.29
N GLY A 89 -6.65 -3.38 -12.11
CA GLY A 89 -5.80 -4.53 -11.77
C GLY A 89 -4.56 -4.65 -12.65
N TRP A 90 -4.01 -3.48 -13.06
CA TRP A 90 -2.82 -3.31 -13.89
C TRP A 90 -3.04 -3.57 -15.41
N GLY A 91 -4.31 -3.72 -15.82
CA GLY A 91 -4.64 -3.93 -17.24
C GLY A 91 -4.50 -2.67 -18.10
N GLU A 92 -4.55 -1.49 -17.49
CA GLU A 92 -4.44 -0.20 -18.17
C GLU A 92 -3.52 0.75 -17.41
N VAL A 93 -2.83 1.61 -18.15
CA VAL A 93 -2.01 2.70 -17.61
C VAL A 93 -2.69 4.03 -17.97
N SER A 94 -2.94 4.85 -16.96
CA SER A 94 -3.54 6.18 -17.16
C SER A 94 -2.50 7.18 -17.66
N ASN A 95 -2.95 8.35 -18.08
CA ASN A 95 -2.07 9.49 -18.40
C ASN A 95 -1.73 10.35 -17.16
N ILE A 96 -2.10 9.91 -15.96
CA ILE A 96 -1.87 10.64 -14.71
C ILE A 96 -0.56 10.15 -14.08
N LYS A 97 0.34 11.07 -13.77
CA LYS A 97 1.58 10.74 -13.06
C LYS A 97 1.27 10.37 -11.60
N ALA A 98 1.92 9.35 -11.10
CA ALA A 98 1.78 8.88 -9.72
C ALA A 98 2.09 9.99 -8.68
N VAL A 99 3.11 10.80 -8.96
CA VAL A 99 3.48 11.94 -8.12
C VAL A 99 2.39 13.02 -8.07
N ASP A 100 1.70 13.26 -9.18
CA ASP A 100 0.62 14.26 -9.23
C ASP A 100 -0.64 13.76 -8.52
N LEU A 101 -0.91 12.45 -8.57
CA LEU A 101 -1.98 11.85 -7.78
C LEU A 101 -1.66 11.90 -6.29
N ALA A 102 -0.44 11.55 -5.89
CA ALA A 102 -0.01 11.58 -4.50
C ALA A 102 -0.14 12.99 -3.88
N LYS A 103 0.25 14.04 -4.62
CA LYS A 103 0.11 15.44 -4.19
C LYS A 103 -1.33 15.84 -3.85
N LYS A 104 -2.32 15.28 -4.53
CA LYS A 104 -3.74 15.61 -4.26
C LYS A 104 -4.19 15.21 -2.86
N PHE A 105 -3.47 14.29 -2.23
CA PHE A 105 -3.80 13.77 -0.90
C PHE A 105 -2.95 14.37 0.23
N ALA A 106 -2.04 15.28 -0.10
CA ALA A 106 -1.37 16.09 0.91
C ALA A 106 -2.41 16.92 1.69
N ASP A 107 -2.25 17.00 2.99
CA ASP A 107 -3.05 17.87 3.88
C ASP A 107 -4.58 17.61 3.92
N VAL A 108 -5.05 16.45 3.41
CA VAL A 108 -6.48 16.09 3.43
C VAL A 108 -6.83 14.96 4.42
N GLY A 109 -5.90 14.61 5.31
CA GLY A 109 -6.12 13.58 6.33
C GLY A 109 -5.74 12.16 5.91
N VAL A 110 -5.18 11.95 4.72
CA VAL A 110 -4.59 10.66 4.34
C VAL A 110 -3.36 10.40 5.20
N GLU A 111 -3.30 9.22 5.86
CA GLU A 111 -2.20 8.88 6.76
C GLU A 111 -0.92 8.49 6.03
N ALA A 112 -1.03 7.78 4.91
CA ALA A 112 0.13 7.29 4.17
C ALA A 112 -0.21 7.01 2.69
N VAL A 113 0.83 6.90 1.88
CA VAL A 113 0.75 6.38 0.51
C VAL A 113 1.51 5.07 0.41
N ILE A 114 0.89 4.04 -0.14
CA ILE A 114 1.58 2.83 -0.59
C ILE A 114 1.83 3.01 -2.08
N CYS A 115 3.08 3.04 -2.50
CA CYS A 115 3.45 3.14 -3.90
C CYS A 115 4.06 1.84 -4.42
N THR A 116 3.43 1.25 -5.45
CA THR A 116 3.88 0.01 -6.07
C THR A 116 4.43 0.29 -7.47
N ASP A 117 5.70 -0.03 -7.70
CA ASP A 117 6.21 -0.16 -9.06
C ASP A 117 5.82 -1.53 -9.61
N ILE A 118 4.82 -1.55 -10.52
CA ILE A 118 4.29 -2.81 -11.03
C ILE A 118 5.27 -3.54 -11.97
N ASN A 119 6.24 -2.84 -12.56
CA ASN A 119 7.29 -3.49 -13.33
C ASN A 119 8.22 -4.34 -12.45
N LYS A 120 8.31 -4.00 -11.17
CA LYS A 120 9.12 -4.69 -10.17
C LYS A 120 8.33 -5.73 -9.38
N ASP A 121 6.99 -5.59 -9.27
CA ASP A 121 6.18 -6.45 -8.40
C ASP A 121 6.26 -7.92 -8.82
N GLY A 122 6.65 -8.77 -7.87
CA GLY A 122 6.82 -10.20 -8.06
C GLY A 122 8.08 -10.62 -8.82
N MET A 123 8.93 -9.69 -9.26
CA MET A 123 10.13 -9.98 -10.07
C MET A 123 11.36 -10.28 -9.21
N LEU A 124 11.37 -9.93 -7.91
CA LEU A 124 12.55 -10.10 -7.02
C LEU A 124 13.81 -9.42 -7.58
N GLY A 125 13.62 -8.30 -8.24
CA GLY A 125 14.68 -7.55 -8.93
C GLY A 125 15.08 -6.24 -8.22
N GLY A 126 14.78 -6.14 -6.94
CA GLY A 126 15.05 -4.94 -6.13
C GLY A 126 13.89 -3.93 -6.15
N VAL A 127 13.69 -3.24 -5.01
CA VAL A 127 12.68 -2.20 -4.87
C VAL A 127 13.09 -0.93 -5.63
N ASN A 128 12.11 -0.18 -6.14
CA ASN A 128 12.36 1.11 -6.79
C ASN A 128 12.43 2.24 -5.75
N VAL A 129 13.64 2.45 -5.20
CA VAL A 129 13.91 3.46 -4.17
C VAL A 129 13.60 4.87 -4.70
N ASP A 130 14.07 5.20 -5.91
CA ASP A 130 13.90 6.53 -6.51
C ASP A 130 12.44 6.88 -6.71
N PHE A 131 11.63 5.95 -7.20
CA PHE A 131 10.20 6.15 -7.36
C PHE A 131 9.53 6.40 -6.00
N SER A 132 9.88 5.62 -4.99
CA SER A 132 9.33 5.80 -3.64
C SER A 132 9.69 7.16 -3.05
N LEU A 133 10.94 7.62 -3.24
CA LEU A 133 11.39 8.95 -2.83
C LEU A 133 10.67 10.08 -3.57
N GLN A 134 10.43 9.94 -4.87
CA GLN A 134 9.65 10.92 -5.63
C GLN A 134 8.24 11.08 -5.07
N ILE A 135 7.58 9.98 -4.72
CA ILE A 135 6.26 10.01 -4.08
C ILE A 135 6.32 10.68 -2.70
N ALA A 136 7.26 10.27 -1.83
CA ALA A 136 7.42 10.82 -0.49
C ALA A 136 7.61 12.34 -0.51
N ARG A 137 8.56 12.80 -1.31
CA ARG A 137 8.91 14.23 -1.43
C ARG A 137 7.79 15.06 -2.04
N SER A 138 7.04 14.49 -2.99
CA SER A 138 5.96 15.21 -3.67
C SER A 138 4.69 15.33 -2.82
N SER A 139 4.34 14.31 -2.07
CA SER A 139 3.13 14.28 -1.23
C SER A 139 3.36 14.78 0.19
N LYS A 140 4.59 14.68 0.70
CA LYS A 140 4.95 14.87 2.13
C LYS A 140 4.20 13.93 3.07
N LEU A 141 3.64 12.85 2.55
CA LEU A 141 2.96 11.81 3.33
C LEU A 141 3.94 10.69 3.70
N GLU A 142 3.63 9.98 4.78
CA GLU A 142 4.29 8.70 5.04
C GLU A 142 4.21 7.83 3.80
N THR A 143 5.36 7.38 3.29
CA THR A 143 5.40 6.57 2.07
C THR A 143 5.88 5.17 2.38
N ILE A 144 5.11 4.20 1.89
CA ILE A 144 5.38 2.77 2.02
C ILE A 144 5.71 2.24 0.63
N ALA A 145 6.95 1.79 0.44
CA ALA A 145 7.40 1.21 -0.81
C ALA A 145 6.81 -0.19 -1.03
N SER A 146 6.50 -0.52 -2.27
CA SER A 146 5.94 -1.82 -2.66
C SER A 146 6.41 -2.24 -4.04
N GLY A 147 6.57 -3.56 -4.22
CA GLY A 147 7.01 -4.16 -5.48
C GLY A 147 8.52 -4.36 -5.56
N GLY A 148 8.94 -5.59 -5.85
CA GLY A 148 10.32 -5.92 -6.21
C GLY A 148 11.24 -6.35 -5.08
N VAL A 149 10.92 -6.16 -3.81
CA VAL A 149 11.81 -6.58 -2.70
C VAL A 149 12.32 -7.99 -2.91
N SER A 150 13.64 -8.13 -2.95
CA SER A 150 14.34 -9.39 -3.19
C SER A 150 14.99 -9.96 -1.93
N ASP A 151 15.61 -9.10 -1.13
CA ASP A 151 16.35 -9.48 0.07
C ASP A 151 16.45 -8.30 1.07
N ILE A 152 17.25 -8.47 2.11
CA ILE A 152 17.44 -7.49 3.19
C ILE A 152 18.07 -6.18 2.70
N ASN A 153 18.92 -6.21 1.65
CA ASN A 153 19.60 -5.01 1.18
C ASN A 153 18.61 -3.99 0.62
N ASP A 154 17.51 -4.44 0.02
CA ASP A 154 16.44 -3.55 -0.43
C ASP A 154 15.80 -2.79 0.74
N ILE A 155 15.59 -3.47 1.87
CA ILE A 155 15.03 -2.85 3.07
C ILE A 155 16.00 -1.85 3.67
N LEU A 156 17.29 -2.20 3.73
CA LEU A 156 18.34 -1.33 4.24
C LEU A 156 18.51 -0.09 3.36
N ALA A 157 18.48 -0.24 2.03
CA ALA A 157 18.53 0.88 1.10
C ALA A 157 17.36 1.87 1.31
N LEU A 158 16.15 1.38 1.54
CA LEU A 158 15.01 2.24 1.88
C LEU A 158 15.20 2.91 3.25
N LYS A 159 15.67 2.19 4.26
CA LYS A 159 15.96 2.75 5.61
C LYS A 159 16.97 3.86 5.56
N GLU A 160 18.05 3.72 4.78
CA GLU A 160 19.10 4.72 4.62
C GLU A 160 18.59 6.06 4.08
N THR A 161 17.50 6.05 3.32
CA THR A 161 16.88 7.28 2.82
C THR A 161 16.34 8.17 3.93
N LYS A 162 15.94 7.61 5.07
CA LYS A 162 15.25 8.28 6.19
C LYS A 162 13.93 8.99 5.80
N GLU A 163 13.48 8.81 4.57
CA GLU A 163 12.27 9.43 4.03
C GLU A 163 11.14 8.41 3.79
N ILE A 164 11.47 7.11 3.78
CA ILE A 164 10.51 6.04 3.54
C ILE A 164 10.08 5.41 4.86
N ALA A 165 8.79 5.46 5.15
CA ALA A 165 8.22 5.02 6.43
C ALA A 165 8.10 3.48 6.55
N GLY A 166 8.07 2.75 5.43
CA GLY A 166 7.92 1.31 5.45
C GLY A 166 8.03 0.65 4.09
N VAL A 167 7.98 -0.67 4.09
CA VAL A 167 8.04 -1.47 2.87
C VAL A 167 7.13 -2.69 2.95
N ILE A 168 6.50 -3.03 1.85
CA ILE A 168 5.72 -4.27 1.71
C ILE A 168 6.62 -5.37 1.18
N VAL A 169 6.77 -6.42 1.98
CA VAL A 169 7.46 -7.64 1.60
C VAL A 169 6.44 -8.71 1.25
N GLY A 170 6.44 -9.17 0.02
CA GLY A 170 5.56 -10.21 -0.50
C GLY A 170 6.33 -11.49 -0.83
N LYS A 171 6.62 -11.67 -2.11
CA LYS A 171 7.21 -12.88 -2.67
C LYS A 171 8.53 -13.31 -2.01
N ALA A 172 9.42 -12.37 -1.68
CA ALA A 172 10.71 -12.67 -1.04
C ALA A 172 10.53 -13.42 0.29
N TYR A 173 9.53 -13.06 1.09
CA TYR A 173 9.21 -13.78 2.33
C TYR A 173 8.66 -15.18 2.04
N TYR A 174 7.70 -15.31 1.14
CA TYR A 174 7.07 -16.61 0.84
C TYR A 174 8.02 -17.60 0.16
N GLU A 175 9.05 -17.11 -0.53
CA GLU A 175 10.11 -17.92 -1.13
C GLU A 175 11.30 -18.15 -0.19
N GLY A 176 11.24 -17.67 1.06
CA GLY A 176 12.29 -17.89 2.05
C GLY A 176 13.58 -17.09 1.81
N ARG A 177 13.53 -16.05 0.96
CA ARG A 177 14.71 -15.20 0.67
C ARG A 177 14.95 -14.15 1.75
N LEU A 178 13.93 -13.88 2.57
CA LEU A 178 13.98 -12.88 3.63
C LEU A 178 13.35 -13.43 4.90
N ASP A 179 14.11 -13.46 5.98
CA ASP A 179 13.60 -13.70 7.32
C ASP A 179 13.15 -12.36 7.95
N LEU A 180 11.85 -12.23 8.25
CA LEU A 180 11.32 -11.01 8.82
C LEU A 180 11.84 -10.73 10.23
N LYS A 181 12.16 -11.78 11.04
CA LYS A 181 12.70 -11.57 12.39
C LYS A 181 14.09 -10.96 12.33
N ASP A 182 14.91 -11.44 11.40
CA ASP A 182 16.25 -10.89 11.21
C ASP A 182 16.20 -9.51 10.55
N ALA A 183 15.27 -9.27 9.62
CA ALA A 183 15.04 -7.96 9.06
C ALA A 183 14.67 -6.95 10.14
N PHE A 184 13.74 -7.28 11.05
CA PHE A 184 13.37 -6.40 12.16
C PHE A 184 14.54 -6.07 13.10
N LYS A 185 15.45 -7.03 13.37
CA LYS A 185 16.66 -6.74 14.18
C LYS A 185 17.60 -5.73 13.50
N GLN A 186 17.68 -5.77 12.17
CA GLN A 186 18.57 -4.89 11.40
C GLN A 186 17.99 -3.49 11.16
N VAL A 187 16.67 -3.38 11.12
CA VAL A 187 16.03 -2.07 10.93
C VAL A 187 15.66 -1.35 12.23
N GLY A 188 15.70 -2.03 13.37
CA GLY A 188 15.48 -1.43 14.70
C GLY A 188 14.05 -1.39 15.11
#